data_288b89b4cecec3b17943e53abcaff4cc
#
_entry.id   288b89b4cecec3b17943e53abcaff4cc
#
_cell.length_a   1.000
_cell.length_b   1.000
_cell.length_c   1.000
_cell.angle_alpha   90.00
_cell.angle_beta   90.00
_cell.angle_gamma   90.00
#
_symmetry.space_group_name_H-M   'P 1'
#
loop_
_entity.id
_entity.type
_entity.pdbx_description
1 polymer ?
#
loop_
_entity_poly.entity_id
_entity_poly.type
_entity_poly.pdbx_seq_one_letter_code
_entity_poly.pdbx_strand_id
1 'polypeptide(L)'
;MDGLYKVEYGVNDAFGRSIMCLHDGKMLGGNSAFAHLGSYVERDGEIIAEVITERHNEDPHYKPLMGADVARIGARGRLTGNQIRLQGGADTMPGAGFWANLTRLDDGALPPRGTIGQGGIAN
;
A
#
# COMPACT_ATOMS: atom_id res chain seq x y z
N MET A 1 7.41 -12.48 -1.92
CA MET A 1 6.78 -11.20 -1.58
C MET A 1 5.85 -10.66 -2.64
N ASP A 2 6.02 -11.04 -3.88
CA ASP A 2 5.08 -10.58 -4.90
C ASP A 2 3.67 -11.02 -4.55
N GLY A 3 2.69 -10.17 -4.80
CA GLY A 3 1.30 -10.49 -4.53
C GLY A 3 0.43 -9.27 -4.31
N LEU A 4 -0.82 -9.53 -4.01
CA LEU A 4 -1.81 -8.51 -3.72
C LEU A 4 -2.02 -8.44 -2.21
N TYR A 5 -1.99 -7.23 -1.68
CA TYR A 5 -2.08 -6.99 -0.25
C TYR A 5 -3.16 -5.97 0.07
N LYS A 6 -3.88 -6.20 1.14
CA LYS A 6 -4.65 -5.11 1.75
C LYS A 6 -3.70 -4.32 2.63
N VAL A 7 -3.88 -3.02 2.67
CA VAL A 7 -3.02 -2.13 3.43
C VAL A 7 -3.85 -1.35 4.42
N GLU A 8 -3.41 -1.36 5.66
CA GLU A 8 -3.90 -0.44 6.68
C GLU A 8 -2.72 0.44 7.05
N TYR A 9 -2.91 1.73 7.05
CA TYR A 9 -1.82 2.67 7.32
C TYR A 9 -2.32 3.86 8.11
N GLY A 10 -1.40 4.53 8.78
CA GLY A 10 -1.79 5.68 9.57
C GLY A 10 -0.66 6.57 10.00
N VAL A 11 -1.05 7.74 10.45
CA VAL A 11 -0.19 8.74 11.07
C VAL A 11 -0.95 9.28 12.28
N ASN A 12 -0.32 9.26 13.44
CA ASN A 12 -0.98 9.64 14.69
C ASN A 12 -2.25 8.80 14.90
N ASP A 13 -3.40 9.45 15.11
CA ASP A 13 -4.66 8.75 15.32
C ASP A 13 -5.48 8.56 14.04
N ALA A 14 -5.01 9.09 12.93
CA ALA A 14 -5.72 8.96 11.66
C ALA A 14 -5.21 7.75 10.89
N PHE A 15 -6.09 7.02 10.24
CA PHE A 15 -5.69 5.89 9.43
C PHE A 15 -6.55 5.73 8.19
N GLY A 16 -6.05 4.97 7.22
CA GLY A 16 -6.76 4.67 5.99
C GLY A 16 -6.50 3.24 5.53
N ARG A 17 -7.18 2.87 4.47
CA ARG A 17 -7.08 1.54 3.86
C ARG A 17 -6.86 1.67 2.37
N SER A 18 -6.12 0.71 1.83
CA SER A 18 -5.81 0.65 0.40
C SER A 18 -5.57 -0.78 -0.02
N ILE A 19 -5.43 -0.98 -1.31
CA ILE A 19 -4.96 -2.22 -1.91
C ILE A 19 -3.63 -1.92 -2.56
N MET A 20 -2.70 -2.84 -2.49
CA MET A 20 -1.39 -2.65 -3.10
C MET A 20 -0.87 -3.95 -3.69
N CYS A 21 -0.37 -3.86 -4.91
CA CYS A 21 0.30 -4.97 -5.57
C CYS A 21 1.80 -4.78 -5.43
N LEU A 22 2.48 -5.80 -4.93
CA LEU A 22 3.93 -5.85 -4.90
C LEU A 22 4.40 -6.76 -6.02
N HIS A 23 5.26 -6.24 -6.88
CA HIS A 23 5.78 -7.03 -7.99
C HIS A 23 7.16 -6.53 -8.39
N ASP A 24 8.11 -7.42 -8.32
CA ASP A 24 9.47 -7.17 -8.82
C ASP A 24 10.06 -5.87 -8.29
N GLY A 25 9.95 -5.66 -6.99
CA GLY A 25 10.49 -4.46 -6.33
C GLY A 25 9.63 -3.22 -6.45
N LYS A 26 8.45 -3.32 -7.07
CA LYS A 26 7.55 -2.19 -7.22
C LYS A 26 6.31 -2.35 -6.35
N MET A 27 5.77 -1.23 -5.93
CA MET A 27 4.58 -1.15 -5.11
C MET A 27 3.59 -0.25 -5.81
N LEU A 28 2.46 -0.80 -6.24
CA LEU A 28 1.46 -0.05 -7.00
C LEU A 28 0.09 -0.32 -6.44
N GLY A 29 -0.63 0.72 -6.09
CA GLY A 29 -1.96 0.53 -5.53
C GLY A 29 -2.69 1.82 -5.25
N GLY A 30 -3.64 1.74 -4.34
CA GLY A 30 -4.42 2.90 -3.95
C GLY A 30 -5.77 2.58 -3.37
N ASN A 31 -6.55 3.63 -3.22
CA ASN A 31 -7.95 3.59 -2.83
C ASN A 31 -8.76 4.54 -3.71
N SER A 32 -9.99 4.85 -3.31
CA SER A 32 -10.85 5.70 -4.13
C SER A 32 -10.38 7.15 -4.25
N ALA A 33 -9.45 7.58 -3.42
CA ALA A 33 -8.97 8.96 -3.39
C ALA A 33 -7.51 9.09 -3.78
N PHE A 34 -6.66 8.15 -3.36
CA PHE A 34 -5.21 8.26 -3.49
C PHE A 34 -4.60 7.11 -4.27
N ALA A 35 -3.59 7.42 -5.08
CA ALA A 35 -2.74 6.42 -5.71
C ALA A 35 -1.44 6.29 -4.92
N HIS A 36 -0.92 5.07 -4.82
CA HIS A 36 0.34 4.77 -4.17
C HIS A 36 1.30 4.17 -5.18
N LEU A 37 2.43 4.84 -5.37
CA LEU A 37 3.43 4.43 -6.35
C LEU A 37 4.77 4.37 -5.65
N GLY A 38 5.37 3.19 -5.61
CA GLY A 38 6.62 3.06 -4.89
C GLY A 38 7.49 1.92 -5.33
N SER A 39 8.56 1.74 -4.58
CA SER A 39 9.51 0.66 -4.77
C SER A 39 10.02 0.19 -3.42
N TYR A 40 10.55 -1.02 -3.41
CA TYR A 40 11.14 -1.58 -2.21
C TYR A 40 12.35 -2.43 -2.55
N VAL A 41 13.22 -2.57 -1.59
CA VAL A 41 14.32 -3.53 -1.62
C VAL A 41 14.26 -4.37 -0.36
N GLU A 42 14.71 -5.60 -0.45
CA GLU A 42 14.86 -6.48 0.70
C GLU A 42 16.34 -6.71 0.94
N ARG A 43 16.76 -6.52 2.18
CA ARG A 43 18.16 -6.63 2.53
C ARG A 43 18.23 -7.24 3.93
N ASP A 44 18.79 -8.44 4.01
CA ASP A 44 18.93 -9.17 5.29
C ASP A 44 17.60 -9.35 6.02
N GLY A 45 16.53 -9.62 5.26
CA GLY A 45 15.20 -9.78 5.84
C GLY A 45 14.47 -8.48 6.12
N GLU A 46 15.12 -7.35 5.98
CA GLU A 46 14.50 -6.06 6.16
C GLU A 46 14.00 -5.51 4.82
N ILE A 47 12.80 -4.98 4.83
CA ILE A 47 12.20 -4.36 3.67
C ILE A 47 12.34 -2.86 3.84
N ILE A 48 12.87 -2.20 2.82
CA ILE A 48 13.04 -0.75 2.80
C ILE A 48 12.23 -0.23 1.63
N ALA A 49 11.24 0.59 1.91
CA ALA A 49 10.26 1.05 0.93
C ALA A 49 10.23 2.57 0.82
N GLU A 50 10.00 3.05 -0.39
CA GLU A 50 9.70 4.45 -0.66
C GLU A 50 8.43 4.50 -1.47
N VAL A 51 7.47 5.30 -1.06
CA VAL A 51 6.17 5.41 -1.72
C VAL A 51 5.80 6.87 -1.86
N ILE A 52 5.30 7.23 -3.04
CA ILE A 52 4.64 8.51 -3.25
C ILE A 52 3.15 8.21 -3.23
N THR A 53 2.43 8.94 -2.41
CA THR A 53 0.97 8.89 -2.40
C THR A 53 0.45 10.21 -2.94
N GLU A 54 -0.51 10.15 -3.88
CA GLU A 54 -1.04 11.35 -4.49
C GLU A 54 -2.54 11.21 -4.74
N ARG A 55 -3.25 12.31 -4.55
CA ARG A 55 -4.68 12.31 -4.78
C ARG A 55 -4.97 12.21 -6.28
N HIS A 56 -5.85 11.30 -6.65
CA HIS A 56 -6.32 11.16 -8.02
C HIS A 56 -7.81 11.45 -8.16
N ASN A 57 -8.52 11.59 -7.06
CA ASN A 57 -9.97 11.79 -7.08
C ASN A 57 -10.43 12.49 -5.80
N GLU A 58 -11.41 13.37 -5.91
CA GLU A 58 -12.00 14.04 -4.78
C GLU A 58 -13.05 13.12 -4.14
N ASP A 59 -12.67 12.47 -3.04
CA ASP A 59 -13.57 11.62 -2.29
C ASP A 59 -13.69 12.21 -0.88
N PRO A 60 -14.86 12.70 -0.48
CA PRO A 60 -15.00 13.36 0.81
C PRO A 60 -14.80 12.42 2.00
N HIS A 61 -14.80 11.11 1.79
CA HIS A 61 -14.56 10.15 2.86
C HIS A 61 -13.06 9.95 3.13
N TYR A 62 -12.20 10.48 2.28
CA TYR A 62 -10.75 10.35 2.41
C TYR A 62 -10.08 11.70 2.48
N LYS A 63 -9.62 12.05 3.66
CA LYS A 63 -8.80 13.23 3.85
C LYS A 63 -7.33 12.87 3.67
N PRO A 64 -6.48 13.82 3.28
CA PRO A 64 -5.06 13.52 3.16
C PRO A 64 -4.43 13.34 4.55
N LEU A 65 -4.22 12.09 4.95
CA LEU A 65 -3.67 11.78 6.26
C LEU A 65 -2.28 12.37 6.47
N MET A 66 -1.55 12.58 5.39
CA MET A 66 -0.19 13.14 5.43
C MET A 66 -0.20 14.67 5.35
N GLY A 67 -1.35 15.31 5.48
CA GLY A 67 -1.46 16.76 5.48
C GLY A 67 -1.37 17.42 4.11
N ALA A 68 -1.29 16.66 3.05
CA ALA A 68 -1.17 17.18 1.68
C ALA A 68 -1.66 16.16 0.68
N ASP A 69 -2.01 16.62 -0.53
CA ASP A 69 -2.49 15.74 -1.60
C ASP A 69 -1.36 14.92 -2.23
N VAL A 70 -0.11 15.30 -2.01
CA VAL A 70 1.06 14.53 -2.44
C VAL A 70 2.03 14.44 -1.28
N ALA A 71 2.49 13.24 -0.98
CA ALA A 71 3.47 13.01 0.07
C ALA A 71 4.43 11.89 -0.31
N ARG A 72 5.67 11.99 0.16
CA ARG A 72 6.67 10.93 0.03
C ARG A 72 6.84 10.27 1.38
N ILE A 73 6.79 8.94 1.36
CA ILE A 73 6.87 8.14 2.58
C ILE A 73 8.07 7.21 2.45
N GLY A 74 8.93 7.25 3.45
CA GLY A 74 10.00 6.27 3.60
C GLY A 74 9.66 5.39 4.79
N ALA A 75 9.75 4.08 4.62
CA ALA A 75 9.41 3.14 5.68
C ALA A 75 10.24 1.88 5.58
N ARG A 76 10.41 1.20 6.71
CA ARG A 76 11.14 -0.07 6.78
C ARG A 76 10.44 -1.02 7.74
N GLY A 77 10.65 -2.28 7.52
CA GLY A 77 10.06 -3.32 8.35
C GLY A 77 10.39 -4.71 7.87
N ARG A 78 9.53 -5.66 8.23
CA ARG A 78 9.79 -7.07 7.95
C ARG A 78 8.53 -7.80 7.52
N LEU A 79 8.76 -8.85 6.71
CA LEU A 79 7.73 -9.82 6.41
C LEU A 79 7.70 -10.88 7.51
N THR A 80 6.54 -11.08 8.10
CA THR A 80 6.33 -12.14 9.09
C THR A 80 5.05 -12.87 8.71
N GLY A 81 5.18 -14.13 8.29
CA GLY A 81 4.04 -14.88 7.78
C GLY A 81 3.48 -14.23 6.52
N ASN A 82 2.23 -13.82 6.55
CA ASN A 82 1.58 -13.18 5.42
C ASN A 82 1.45 -11.66 5.59
N GLN A 83 2.17 -11.09 6.56
CA GLN A 83 2.09 -9.66 6.85
C GLN A 83 3.44 -8.98 6.72
N ILE A 84 3.42 -7.78 6.16
CA ILE A 84 4.56 -6.88 6.16
C ILE A 84 4.19 -5.70 7.05
N ARG A 85 5.01 -5.43 8.06
CA ARG A 85 4.79 -4.29 8.94
C ARG A 85 5.89 -3.28 8.73
N LEU A 86 5.49 -2.07 8.38
CA LEU A 86 6.41 -0.99 8.06
C LEU A 86 6.21 0.17 9.01
N GLN A 87 7.30 0.87 9.33
CA GLN A 87 7.27 2.10 10.11
C GLN A 87 8.20 3.10 9.46
N GLY A 88 7.84 4.37 9.53
CA GLY A 88 8.64 5.40 8.91
C GLY A 88 8.04 6.78 9.08
N GLY A 89 8.15 7.59 8.06
CA GLY A 89 7.67 8.96 8.09
C GLY A 89 7.36 9.50 6.71
N ALA A 90 6.59 10.58 6.68
CA ALA A 90 6.24 11.30 5.47
C ALA A 90 6.95 12.65 5.46
N ASP A 91 7.36 13.11 4.28
CA ASP A 91 8.06 14.37 4.12
C ASP A 91 7.18 15.58 4.48
N THR A 92 5.88 15.42 4.36
CA THR A 92 4.91 16.48 4.65
C THR A 92 4.58 16.61 6.13
N MET A 93 4.99 15.64 6.93
CA MET A 93 4.74 15.63 8.38
C MET A 93 5.98 15.17 9.13
N PRO A 94 7.06 15.98 9.13
CA PRO A 94 8.31 15.60 9.81
C PRO A 94 8.05 15.35 11.30
N GLY A 95 8.61 14.28 11.82
CA GLY A 95 8.46 13.94 13.24
C GLY A 95 7.21 13.15 13.59
N ALA A 96 6.25 13.06 12.69
CA ALA A 96 5.07 12.23 12.91
C ALA A 96 5.36 10.79 12.49
N GLY A 97 4.98 9.82 13.30
CA GLY A 97 5.20 8.42 13.00
C GLY A 97 4.21 7.91 11.97
N PHE A 98 4.72 7.28 10.92
CA PHE A 98 3.91 6.58 9.94
C PHE A 98 4.02 5.08 10.18
N TRP A 99 2.92 4.36 10.02
CA TRP A 99 2.91 2.90 10.07
C TRP A 99 2.07 2.36 8.93
N ALA A 100 2.40 1.16 8.47
CA ALA A 100 1.58 0.44 7.50
C ALA A 100 1.67 -1.06 7.76
N ASN A 101 0.53 -1.71 7.69
CA ASN A 101 0.44 -3.17 7.77
C ASN A 101 -0.13 -3.66 6.45
N LEU A 102 0.63 -4.48 5.76
CA LEU A 102 0.23 -5.09 4.50
C LEU A 102 -0.07 -6.56 4.78
N THR A 103 -1.28 -6.99 4.50
CA THR A 103 -1.66 -8.39 4.69
C THR A 103 -1.97 -9.00 3.33
N ARG A 104 -1.30 -10.10 3.02
CA ARG A 104 -1.46 -10.76 1.73
C ARG A 104 -2.89 -11.28 1.57
N LEU A 105 -3.49 -10.99 0.43
CA LEU A 105 -4.84 -11.42 0.10
C LEU A 105 -4.86 -12.65 -0.79
N ASP A 106 -3.85 -12.82 -1.61
CA ASP A 106 -3.74 -13.99 -2.45
C ASP A 106 -2.76 -14.98 -1.82
N ASP A 107 -2.86 -16.23 -2.20
CA ASP A 107 -1.92 -17.27 -1.77
C ASP A 107 -0.93 -17.60 -2.89
N GLY A 108 -0.80 -16.68 -3.85
CA GLY A 108 0.04 -16.88 -5.01
C GLY A 108 -0.69 -17.54 -6.17
N ALA A 109 -1.95 -17.91 -5.99
CA ALA A 109 -2.75 -18.53 -7.04
C ALA A 109 -3.75 -17.53 -7.59
N LEU A 110 -3.81 -17.45 -8.92
CA LEU A 110 -4.81 -16.64 -9.61
C LEU A 110 -5.83 -17.56 -10.28
N PRO A 111 -7.07 -17.07 -10.49
CA PRO A 111 -8.05 -17.87 -11.21
C PRO A 111 -7.54 -18.21 -12.61
N PRO A 112 -7.91 -19.38 -13.14
CA PRO A 112 -7.55 -19.72 -14.50
C PRO A 112 -8.05 -18.68 -15.48
N ARG A 113 -7.30 -18.49 -16.56
CA ARG A 113 -7.68 -17.55 -17.59
C ARG A 113 -9.04 -17.96 -18.19
N GLY A 114 -9.91 -16.99 -18.37
CA GLY A 114 -11.24 -17.22 -18.89
C GLY A 114 -12.31 -17.48 -17.85
N THR A 115 -11.94 -17.84 -16.64
CA THR A 115 -12.90 -18.10 -15.57
C THR A 115 -13.73 -16.86 -15.25
N ILE A 116 -13.09 -15.73 -15.18
CA ILE A 116 -13.76 -14.49 -14.85
C ILE A 116 -14.72 -14.07 -15.95
N GLY A 117 -14.31 -14.21 -17.21
CA GLY A 117 -15.11 -13.76 -18.32
C GLY A 117 -16.33 -14.59 -18.61
N GLN A 118 -16.35 -15.84 -18.18
CA GLN A 118 -17.45 -16.73 -18.52
C GLN A 118 -18.75 -16.44 -17.82
N GLY A 119 -18.71 -15.80 -16.75
CA GLY A 119 -19.92 -15.47 -16.00
C GLY A 119 -20.59 -14.21 -16.45
N GLY A 120 -20.12 -13.61 -17.51
CA GLY A 120 -20.69 -12.34 -17.91
C GLY A 120 -20.61 -11.35 -16.79
N ILE A 121 -19.49 -11.20 -16.21
CA ILE A 121 -19.38 -10.47 -15.05
C ILE A 121 -19.80 -9.13 -15.13
N ALA A 122 -20.59 -8.90 -14.28
CA ALA A 122 -21.00 -7.62 -14.05
C ALA A 122 -20.17 -6.98 -13.06
N ASN A 123 -19.94 -6.21 -12.82
CA ASN A 123 -19.32 -5.36 -11.90
C ASN A 123 -18.03 -4.91 -12.19
#